data_7a562a145bc6c11b8183942e657f73ab
#
_entry.id   7a562a145bc6c11b8183942e657f73ab
#
_cell.length_a   1.000
_cell.length_b   1.000
_cell.length_c   1.000
_cell.angle_alpha   90.00
_cell.angle_beta   90.00
_cell.angle_gamma   90.00
#
_symmetry.space_group_name_H-M   'P 1'
#
loop_
_entity.id
_entity.type
_entity.pdbx_description
1 polymer ?
#
loop_
_entity_poly.entity_id
_entity_poly.type
_entity_poly.pdbx_seq_one_letter_code
_entity_poly.pdbx_strand_id
1 'polypeptide(L)'
;MKVILVDDEPIALEVLGAILSTYEDIDILRSYTDPIVALKELKKLQPDVIFLDIEMGDTNGLEMAQLFLEYQSSVEIVFITAYSQYAVDAFDVNAMDYLLKPIQEKRLYKTIERLRKRTEKYHIQDKKTNILENNLKIKSFGSFEVLDSFDNPLIWRTQKTKELFAYLWEQKERQVSKALIMETIFPDKDLDKATTLLHTTIYQLR
;
A
#
# COMPACT_ATOMS: atom_id res chain seq x y z
N MET A 1 -4.43 -15.32 3.26
CA MET A 1 -4.39 -13.85 3.00
C MET A 1 -5.67 -13.24 3.57
N LYS A 2 -5.53 -12.33 4.55
CA LYS A 2 -6.66 -11.69 5.25
C LYS A 2 -7.10 -10.44 4.48
N VAL A 3 -8.38 -10.32 4.19
CA VAL A 3 -8.88 -9.18 3.43
C VAL A 3 -10.06 -8.49 4.10
N ILE A 4 -10.22 -7.20 3.88
CA ILE A 4 -11.45 -6.46 4.16
C ILE A 4 -11.97 -5.83 2.87
N LEU A 5 -13.29 -5.67 2.81
CA LEU A 5 -13.98 -5.08 1.68
C LEU A 5 -14.62 -3.77 2.14
N VAL A 6 -14.48 -2.70 1.35
CA VAL A 6 -15.04 -1.39 1.68
C VAL A 6 -15.69 -0.78 0.45
N ASP A 7 -17.01 -0.60 0.49
CA ASP A 7 -17.82 -0.11 -0.62
C ASP A 7 -19.19 0.32 -0.06
N ASP A 8 -19.67 1.50 -0.33
CA ASP A 8 -20.96 1.99 0.21
C ASP A 8 -22.18 1.26 -0.35
N GLU A 9 -22.01 0.49 -1.44
CA GLU A 9 -23.03 -0.35 -2.04
C GLU A 9 -23.00 -1.77 -1.45
N PRO A 10 -23.98 -2.21 -0.63
CA PRO A 10 -24.02 -3.56 -0.04
C PRO A 10 -23.98 -4.68 -1.09
N ILE A 11 -24.64 -4.46 -2.23
CA ILE A 11 -24.68 -5.45 -3.33
C ILE A 11 -23.30 -5.65 -3.93
N ALA A 12 -22.50 -4.58 -4.08
CA ALA A 12 -21.13 -4.69 -4.58
C ALA A 12 -20.26 -5.52 -3.62
N LEU A 13 -20.41 -5.32 -2.31
CA LEU A 13 -19.74 -6.12 -1.28
C LEU A 13 -20.12 -7.60 -1.33
N GLU A 14 -21.42 -7.91 -1.51
CA GLU A 14 -21.90 -9.28 -1.64
C GLU A 14 -21.33 -9.97 -2.88
N VAL A 15 -21.36 -9.30 -4.04
CA VAL A 15 -20.82 -9.84 -5.30
C VAL A 15 -19.32 -10.09 -5.18
N LEU A 16 -18.56 -9.10 -4.71
CA LEU A 16 -17.11 -9.25 -4.52
C LEU A 16 -16.79 -10.35 -3.51
N GLY A 17 -17.51 -10.39 -2.40
CA GLY A 17 -17.37 -11.41 -1.37
C GLY A 17 -17.61 -12.82 -1.91
N ALA A 18 -18.68 -13.00 -2.71
CA ALA A 18 -18.97 -14.29 -3.36
C ALA A 18 -17.84 -14.74 -4.29
N ILE A 19 -17.30 -13.82 -5.10
CA ILE A 19 -16.17 -14.14 -6.00
C ILE A 19 -14.91 -14.48 -5.19
N LEU A 20 -14.56 -13.69 -4.18
CA LEU A 20 -13.36 -13.92 -3.38
C LEU A 20 -13.44 -15.20 -2.54
N SER A 21 -14.65 -15.59 -2.10
CA SER A 21 -14.87 -16.84 -1.36
C SER A 21 -14.59 -18.11 -2.18
N THR A 22 -14.45 -18.01 -3.49
CA THR A 22 -14.01 -19.15 -4.34
C THR A 22 -12.52 -19.47 -4.20
N TYR A 23 -11.75 -18.60 -3.55
CA TYR A 23 -10.31 -18.77 -3.29
C TYR A 23 -10.10 -19.26 -1.86
N GLU A 24 -9.68 -20.50 -1.67
CA GLU A 24 -9.52 -21.14 -0.34
C GLU A 24 -8.50 -20.44 0.58
N ASP A 25 -7.55 -19.71 0.01
CA ASP A 25 -6.50 -19.00 0.74
C ASP A 25 -6.83 -17.54 1.08
N ILE A 26 -8.04 -17.07 0.71
CA ILE A 26 -8.53 -15.74 1.06
C ILE A 26 -9.50 -15.84 2.24
N ASP A 27 -9.18 -15.10 3.29
CA ASP A 27 -10.00 -14.98 4.50
C ASP A 27 -10.62 -13.57 4.54
N ILE A 28 -11.91 -13.47 4.27
CA ILE A 28 -12.65 -12.21 4.32
C ILE A 28 -13.00 -11.92 5.77
N LEU A 29 -12.21 -11.06 6.41
CA LEU A 29 -12.39 -10.72 7.82
C LEU A 29 -13.69 -9.95 8.05
N ARG A 30 -13.99 -8.99 7.18
CA ARG A 30 -15.20 -8.15 7.28
C ARG A 30 -15.44 -7.32 6.01
N SER A 31 -16.71 -6.94 5.81
CA SER A 31 -17.15 -5.98 4.79
C SER A 31 -17.73 -4.74 5.47
N TYR A 32 -17.46 -3.56 4.90
CA TYR A 32 -17.88 -2.27 5.46
C TYR A 32 -18.54 -1.41 4.40
N THR A 33 -19.68 -0.83 4.75
CA THR A 33 -20.32 0.22 3.93
C THR A 33 -19.88 1.63 4.36
N ASP A 34 -19.17 1.75 5.48
CA ASP A 34 -18.62 2.99 5.98
C ASP A 34 -17.08 2.85 6.14
N PRO A 35 -16.29 3.58 5.34
CA PRO A 35 -14.83 3.49 5.38
C PRO A 35 -14.24 4.01 6.70
N ILE A 36 -14.93 4.90 7.42
CA ILE A 36 -14.48 5.41 8.72
C ILE A 36 -14.56 4.30 9.79
N VAL A 37 -15.59 3.45 9.72
CA VAL A 37 -15.71 2.29 10.61
C VAL A 37 -14.60 1.27 10.30
N ALA A 38 -14.30 1.02 9.02
CA ALA A 38 -13.20 0.17 8.60
C ALA A 38 -11.86 0.66 9.15
N LEU A 39 -11.59 1.97 9.07
CA LEU A 39 -10.36 2.59 9.59
C LEU A 39 -10.21 2.37 11.10
N LYS A 40 -11.27 2.53 11.88
CA LYS A 40 -11.24 2.33 13.33
C LYS A 40 -10.91 0.89 13.73
N GLU A 41 -11.33 -0.08 12.93
CA GLU A 41 -11.11 -1.49 13.21
C GLU A 41 -9.80 -2.04 12.62
N LEU A 42 -9.13 -1.28 11.77
CA LEU A 42 -7.94 -1.71 11.02
C LEU A 42 -6.84 -2.31 11.93
N LYS A 43 -6.50 -1.61 13.02
CA LYS A 43 -5.47 -2.06 13.96
C LYS A 43 -5.79 -3.40 14.63
N LYS A 44 -7.08 -3.68 14.84
CA LYS A 44 -7.54 -4.93 15.47
C LYS A 44 -7.53 -6.08 14.47
N LEU A 45 -7.94 -5.82 13.24
CA LEU A 45 -8.11 -6.85 12.21
C LEU A 45 -6.80 -7.21 11.53
N GLN A 46 -5.88 -6.25 11.37
CA GLN A 46 -4.59 -6.43 10.70
C GLN A 46 -4.75 -7.15 9.35
N PRO A 47 -5.56 -6.60 8.40
CA PRO A 47 -5.72 -7.22 7.09
C PRO A 47 -4.44 -7.11 6.26
N ASP A 48 -4.23 -8.06 5.37
CA ASP A 48 -3.15 -8.00 4.37
C ASP A 48 -3.53 -7.11 3.19
N VAL A 49 -4.85 -7.08 2.86
CA VAL A 49 -5.38 -6.38 1.69
C VAL A 49 -6.70 -5.69 2.02
N ILE A 50 -6.89 -4.50 1.47
CA ILE A 50 -8.17 -3.79 1.44
C ILE A 50 -8.62 -3.66 -0.02
N PHE A 51 -9.80 -4.22 -0.33
CA PHE A 51 -10.51 -3.91 -1.56
C PHE A 51 -11.40 -2.70 -1.28
N LEU A 52 -11.22 -1.61 -2.02
CA LEU A 52 -11.77 -0.30 -1.69
C LEU A 52 -12.43 0.35 -2.91
N ASP A 53 -13.68 0.78 -2.78
CA ASP A 53 -14.26 1.69 -3.78
C ASP A 53 -13.69 3.10 -3.63
N ILE A 54 -13.75 3.87 -4.70
CA ILE A 54 -13.26 5.25 -4.73
C ILE A 54 -14.38 6.24 -4.37
N GLU A 55 -15.54 6.08 -4.95
CA GLU A 55 -16.67 6.97 -4.67
C GLU A 55 -17.64 6.31 -3.69
N MET A 56 -17.66 6.79 -2.45
CA MET A 56 -18.51 6.28 -1.37
C MET A 56 -19.26 7.45 -0.71
N GLY A 57 -20.38 7.86 -1.31
CA GLY A 57 -21.13 9.02 -0.87
C GLY A 57 -20.26 10.29 -0.84
N ASP A 58 -20.13 10.91 0.35
CA ASP A 58 -19.29 12.10 0.53
C ASP A 58 -17.80 11.78 0.78
N THR A 59 -17.42 10.49 0.80
CA THR A 59 -16.07 10.06 1.14
C THR A 59 -15.31 9.62 -0.11
N ASN A 60 -14.10 10.18 -0.31
CA ASN A 60 -13.20 9.80 -1.39
C ASN A 60 -12.31 8.63 -0.96
N GLY A 61 -12.40 7.50 -1.66
CA GLY A 61 -11.62 6.30 -1.39
C GLY A 61 -10.10 6.49 -1.58
N LEU A 62 -9.66 7.44 -2.40
CA LEU A 62 -8.23 7.76 -2.54
C LEU A 62 -7.68 8.39 -1.26
N GLU A 63 -8.43 9.29 -0.63
CA GLU A 63 -8.07 9.88 0.68
C GLU A 63 -8.10 8.81 1.78
N MET A 64 -9.11 7.94 1.75
CA MET A 64 -9.20 6.84 2.70
C MET A 64 -8.05 5.84 2.54
N ALA A 65 -7.62 5.55 1.32
CA ALA A 65 -6.47 4.69 1.08
C ALA A 65 -5.19 5.25 1.71
N GLN A 66 -4.99 6.56 1.66
CA GLN A 66 -3.86 7.22 2.32
C GLN A 66 -3.93 7.03 3.84
N LEU A 67 -5.12 7.26 4.45
CA LEU A 67 -5.32 7.05 5.88
C LEU A 67 -5.11 5.57 6.26
N PHE A 68 -5.61 4.62 5.49
CA PHE A 68 -5.36 3.20 5.75
C PHE A 68 -3.86 2.89 5.73
N LEU A 69 -3.11 3.40 4.76
CA LEU A 69 -1.66 3.23 4.66
C LEU A 69 -0.91 3.93 5.79
N GLU A 70 -1.40 5.06 6.28
CA GLU A 70 -0.87 5.74 7.46
C GLU A 70 -1.03 4.89 8.73
N TYR A 71 -2.17 4.27 8.92
CA TYR A 71 -2.44 3.43 10.08
C TYR A 71 -1.76 2.06 10.03
N GLN A 72 -1.62 1.48 8.84
CA GLN A 72 -1.00 0.18 8.61
C GLN A 72 -0.24 0.18 7.28
N SER A 73 1.03 0.51 7.33
CA SER A 73 1.87 0.62 6.12
C SER A 73 2.09 -0.69 5.37
N SER A 74 1.84 -1.84 6.01
CA SER A 74 1.96 -3.18 5.42
C SER A 74 0.72 -3.62 4.63
N VAL A 75 -0.42 -2.90 4.74
CA VAL A 75 -1.63 -3.27 4.01
C VAL A 75 -1.51 -2.94 2.51
N GLU A 76 -1.98 -3.83 1.65
CA GLU A 76 -2.08 -3.56 0.22
C GLU A 76 -3.48 -3.02 -0.12
N ILE A 77 -3.54 -2.03 -1.00
CA ILE A 77 -4.81 -1.45 -1.47
C ILE A 77 -5.08 -1.90 -2.89
N VAL A 78 -6.29 -2.39 -3.14
CA VAL A 78 -6.82 -2.67 -4.48
C VAL A 78 -8.10 -1.88 -4.65
N PHE A 79 -8.11 -0.94 -5.59
CA PHE A 79 -9.33 -0.23 -5.91
C PHE A 79 -10.26 -1.05 -6.78
N ILE A 80 -11.57 -1.01 -6.47
CA ILE A 80 -12.63 -1.61 -7.29
C ILE A 80 -13.73 -0.57 -7.46
N THR A 81 -13.83 0.02 -8.62
CA THR A 81 -14.71 1.16 -8.87
C THR A 81 -15.33 1.14 -10.27
N ALA A 82 -16.44 1.86 -10.45
CA ALA A 82 -17.06 2.06 -11.76
C ALA A 82 -16.34 3.11 -12.62
N TYR A 83 -15.44 3.89 -12.05
CA TYR A 83 -14.85 5.06 -12.67
C TYR A 83 -13.43 4.79 -13.17
N SER A 84 -13.15 5.10 -14.42
CA SER A 84 -11.81 4.89 -15.02
C SER A 84 -10.86 6.07 -14.86
N GLN A 85 -11.39 7.27 -14.58
CA GLN A 85 -10.62 8.52 -14.50
C GLN A 85 -9.61 8.56 -13.34
N TYR A 86 -9.86 7.85 -12.25
CA TYR A 86 -9.01 7.84 -11.06
C TYR A 86 -7.83 6.86 -11.15
N ALA A 87 -7.65 6.17 -12.29
CA ALA A 87 -6.59 5.19 -12.43
C ALA A 87 -5.18 5.81 -12.26
N VAL A 88 -4.99 7.06 -12.68
CA VAL A 88 -3.72 7.78 -12.51
C VAL A 88 -3.51 8.15 -11.04
N ASP A 89 -4.55 8.67 -10.38
CA ASP A 89 -4.47 9.06 -8.97
C ASP A 89 -4.26 7.84 -8.04
N ALA A 90 -4.78 6.66 -8.42
CA ALA A 90 -4.54 5.41 -7.72
C ALA A 90 -3.05 5.01 -7.73
N PHE A 91 -2.29 5.33 -8.79
CA PHE A 91 -0.84 5.15 -8.80
C PHE A 91 -0.13 6.08 -7.81
N ASP A 92 -0.63 7.30 -7.62
CA ASP A 92 -0.06 8.26 -6.68
C ASP A 92 -0.19 7.78 -5.22
N VAL A 93 -1.23 7.01 -4.90
CA VAL A 93 -1.42 6.36 -3.59
C VAL A 93 -0.68 5.03 -3.47
N ASN A 94 0.05 4.61 -4.52
CA ASN A 94 0.74 3.32 -4.59
C ASN A 94 -0.19 2.11 -4.37
N ALA A 95 -1.41 2.18 -4.91
CA ALA A 95 -2.30 1.03 -4.91
C ALA A 95 -1.66 -0.17 -5.63
N MET A 96 -1.91 -1.36 -5.13
CA MET A 96 -1.42 -2.59 -5.73
C MET A 96 -2.04 -2.84 -7.10
N ASP A 97 -3.31 -2.54 -7.23
CA ASP A 97 -4.03 -2.69 -8.50
C ASP A 97 -5.30 -1.81 -8.54
N TYR A 98 -5.88 -1.72 -9.74
CA TYR A 98 -7.09 -0.96 -10.04
C TYR A 98 -8.00 -1.79 -10.93
N LEU A 99 -9.20 -2.09 -10.45
CA LEU A 99 -10.18 -2.93 -11.11
C LEU A 99 -11.45 -2.12 -11.40
N LEU A 100 -11.96 -2.26 -12.62
CA LEU A 100 -13.23 -1.63 -12.99
C LEU A 100 -14.41 -2.57 -12.73
N LYS A 101 -15.50 -2.02 -12.20
CA LYS A 101 -16.82 -2.68 -12.16
C LYS A 101 -17.43 -2.66 -13.60
N PRO A 102 -18.02 -3.76 -14.11
CA PRO A 102 -18.13 -5.07 -13.47
C PRO A 102 -16.79 -5.81 -13.45
N ILE A 103 -16.53 -6.50 -12.33
CA ILE A 103 -15.26 -7.18 -12.11
C ILE A 103 -15.11 -8.34 -13.10
N GLN A 104 -14.05 -8.28 -13.89
CA GLN A 104 -13.68 -9.38 -14.80
C GLN A 104 -12.86 -10.43 -14.02
N GLU A 105 -13.33 -11.67 -13.97
CA GLU A 105 -12.67 -12.77 -13.26
C GLU A 105 -11.19 -12.92 -13.63
N LYS A 106 -10.85 -12.88 -14.93
CA LYS A 106 -9.46 -12.97 -15.41
C LYS A 106 -8.57 -11.85 -14.88
N ARG A 107 -9.14 -10.66 -14.69
CA ARG A 107 -8.40 -9.49 -14.19
C ARG A 107 -8.21 -9.60 -12.68
N LEU A 108 -9.25 -9.97 -11.94
CA LEU A 108 -9.18 -10.23 -10.51
C LEU A 108 -8.19 -11.36 -10.19
N TYR A 109 -8.23 -12.46 -10.95
CA TYR A 109 -7.27 -13.55 -10.79
C TYR A 109 -5.81 -13.07 -10.86
N LYS A 110 -5.47 -12.24 -11.85
CA LYS A 110 -4.11 -11.66 -11.97
C LYS A 110 -3.74 -10.77 -10.78
N THR A 111 -4.71 -10.02 -10.26
CA THR A 111 -4.52 -9.18 -9.07
C THR A 111 -4.23 -10.04 -7.85
N ILE A 112 -5.01 -11.11 -7.63
CA ILE A 112 -4.82 -12.05 -6.52
C ILE A 112 -3.45 -12.74 -6.61
N GLU A 113 -3.02 -13.18 -7.80
CA GLU A 113 -1.69 -13.76 -7.99
C GLU A 113 -0.54 -12.79 -7.63
N ARG A 114 -0.70 -11.51 -7.93
CA ARG A 114 0.27 -10.48 -7.54
C ARG A 114 0.25 -10.24 -6.04
N LEU A 115 -0.93 -10.17 -5.44
CA LEU A 115 -1.11 -10.01 -4.00
C LEU A 115 -0.45 -11.16 -3.22
N ARG A 116 -0.67 -12.42 -3.62
CA ARG A 116 -0.03 -13.61 -3.02
C ARG A 116 1.49 -13.46 -2.97
N LYS A 117 2.09 -13.17 -4.12
CA LYS A 117 3.55 -13.00 -4.21
C LYS A 117 4.09 -11.89 -3.33
N ARG A 118 3.29 -10.83 -3.13
CA ARG A 118 3.72 -9.67 -2.37
C ARG A 118 3.53 -9.87 -0.87
N THR A 119 2.38 -10.39 -0.44
CA THR A 119 2.09 -10.67 0.96
C THR A 119 3.00 -11.78 1.53
N GLU A 120 3.28 -12.84 0.77
CA GLU A 120 4.25 -13.87 1.17
C GLU A 120 5.64 -13.28 1.45
N LYS A 121 6.11 -12.36 0.62
CA LYS A 121 7.41 -11.71 0.82
C LYS A 121 7.44 -10.87 2.11
N TYR A 122 6.36 -10.15 2.41
CA TYR A 122 6.27 -9.38 3.67
C TYR A 122 6.25 -10.29 4.89
N HIS A 123 5.44 -11.36 4.87
CA HIS A 123 5.39 -12.32 5.98
C HIS A 123 6.71 -13.06 6.24
N ILE A 124 7.51 -13.31 5.20
CA ILE A 124 8.85 -13.90 5.35
C ILE A 124 9.81 -12.89 5.96
N GLN A 125 9.69 -11.62 5.61
CA GLN A 125 10.55 -10.55 6.11
C GLN A 125 10.24 -10.24 7.58
N ASP A 126 8.95 -10.11 7.97
CA ASP A 126 8.52 -9.89 9.35
C ASP A 126 8.94 -11.03 10.30
N LYS A 127 8.92 -12.29 9.86
CA LYS A 127 9.41 -13.43 10.65
C LYS A 127 10.92 -13.41 10.84
N LYS A 128 11.68 -12.87 9.89
CA LYS A 128 13.14 -12.76 9.99
C LYS A 128 13.59 -11.57 10.85
N THR A 129 12.85 -10.46 10.83
CA THR A 129 13.20 -9.24 11.58
C THR A 129 13.03 -9.38 13.09
N ASN A 130 12.21 -10.31 13.57
CA ASN A 130 11.98 -10.52 15.01
C ASN A 130 13.08 -11.30 15.74
N ILE A 131 14.15 -11.72 15.10
CA ILE A 131 15.11 -12.68 15.69
C ILE A 131 16.56 -12.16 15.83
N LEU A 132 16.96 -11.05 15.20
CA LEU A 132 18.36 -10.61 15.21
C LEU A 132 18.52 -9.08 15.25
N GLU A 133 19.60 -8.61 15.88
CA GLU A 133 20.06 -7.22 15.84
C GLU A 133 20.07 -6.69 14.41
N ASN A 134 19.28 -5.62 14.17
CA ASN A 134 19.03 -5.05 12.84
C ASN A 134 20.28 -4.32 12.31
N ASN A 135 21.28 -5.04 11.85
CA ASN A 135 22.41 -4.47 11.12
C ASN A 135 22.10 -4.45 9.62
N LEU A 136 21.74 -3.27 9.10
CA LEU A 136 21.59 -3.06 7.67
C LEU A 136 22.95 -2.83 7.04
N LYS A 137 23.21 -3.51 5.91
CA LYS A 137 24.37 -3.25 5.06
C LYS A 137 23.94 -2.41 3.87
N ILE A 138 24.59 -1.28 3.65
CA ILE A 138 24.27 -0.40 2.51
C ILE A 138 25.42 -0.45 1.51
N LYS A 139 25.08 -0.80 0.28
CA LYS A 139 25.98 -0.72 -0.87
C LYS A 139 25.57 0.50 -1.69
N SER A 140 26.47 1.46 -1.83
CA SER A 140 26.27 2.72 -2.58
C SER A 140 27.12 2.82 -3.83
N PHE A 141 27.89 1.78 -4.17
CA PHE A 141 28.76 1.78 -5.35
C PHE A 141 28.10 0.99 -6.49
N GLY A 142 27.87 1.62 -7.61
CA GLY A 142 27.17 1.04 -8.78
C GLY A 142 25.65 1.19 -8.67
N SER A 143 24.97 0.29 -7.97
CA SER A 143 23.54 0.40 -7.64
C SER A 143 23.36 0.61 -6.13
N PHE A 144 22.42 1.49 -5.76
CA PHE A 144 22.06 1.64 -4.35
C PHE A 144 21.26 0.41 -3.89
N GLU A 145 21.85 -0.35 -2.96
CA GLU A 145 21.23 -1.55 -2.37
C GLU A 145 21.31 -1.51 -0.86
N VAL A 146 20.24 -1.88 -0.21
CA VAL A 146 20.20 -2.11 1.24
C VAL A 146 19.94 -3.58 1.47
N LEU A 147 20.80 -4.20 2.26
CA LEU A 147 20.75 -5.62 2.55
C LEU A 147 20.45 -5.83 4.04
N ASP A 148 19.74 -6.91 4.36
CA ASP A 148 19.56 -7.37 5.73
C ASP A 148 20.87 -8.00 6.29
N SER A 149 20.81 -8.44 7.55
CA SER A 149 21.94 -9.12 8.20
C SER A 149 22.36 -10.46 7.55
N PHE A 150 21.56 -10.97 6.62
CA PHE A 150 21.81 -12.21 5.86
C PHE A 150 22.23 -11.96 4.40
N ASP A 151 22.56 -10.71 4.07
CA ASP A 151 22.91 -10.27 2.71
C ASP A 151 21.77 -10.37 1.68
N ASN A 152 20.48 -10.46 2.12
CA ASN A 152 19.36 -10.38 1.21
C ASN A 152 18.99 -8.91 0.95
N PRO A 153 18.67 -8.55 -0.32
CA PRO A 153 18.17 -7.20 -0.63
C PRO A 153 16.84 -6.92 0.08
N LEU A 154 16.74 -5.72 0.69
CA LEU A 154 15.46 -5.26 1.22
C LEU A 154 14.45 -5.05 0.09
N ILE A 155 13.22 -5.51 0.36
CA ILE A 155 12.11 -5.32 -0.56
C ILE A 155 11.47 -3.97 -0.25
N TRP A 156 11.62 -3.04 -1.16
CA TRP A 156 11.01 -1.73 -1.05
C TRP A 156 9.54 -1.79 -1.48
N ARG A 157 8.68 -1.17 -0.71
CA ARG A 157 7.26 -1.10 -1.05
C ARG A 157 7.02 -0.37 -2.37
N THR A 158 7.77 0.72 -2.57
CA THR A 158 7.74 1.50 -3.81
C THR A 158 9.15 1.97 -4.16
N GLN A 159 9.34 2.35 -5.43
CA GLN A 159 10.58 2.96 -5.87
C GLN A 159 10.84 4.29 -5.14
N LYS A 160 9.77 5.08 -4.85
CA LYS A 160 9.86 6.34 -4.11
C LYS A 160 10.30 6.15 -2.67
N THR A 161 9.92 5.06 -2.02
CA THR A 161 10.43 4.71 -0.68
C THR A 161 11.93 4.44 -0.70
N LYS A 162 12.41 3.72 -1.72
CA LYS A 162 13.85 3.49 -1.93
C LYS A 162 14.60 4.79 -2.20
N GLU A 163 14.08 5.65 -3.07
CA GLU A 163 14.67 6.95 -3.42
C GLU A 163 14.73 7.87 -2.18
N LEU A 164 13.67 7.94 -1.39
CA LEU A 164 13.66 8.73 -0.16
C LEU A 164 14.68 8.21 0.84
N PHE A 165 14.79 6.90 1.04
CA PHE A 165 15.79 6.32 1.93
C PHE A 165 17.21 6.65 1.46
N ALA A 166 17.51 6.47 0.18
CA ALA A 166 18.81 6.79 -0.40
C ALA A 166 19.18 8.27 -0.21
N TYR A 167 18.21 9.15 -0.47
CA TYR A 167 18.38 10.59 -0.27
C TYR A 167 18.67 10.95 1.19
N LEU A 168 17.88 10.43 2.12
CA LEU A 168 18.07 10.67 3.56
C LEU A 168 19.40 10.07 4.05
N TRP A 169 19.79 8.91 3.53
CA TRP A 169 21.09 8.31 3.84
C TRP A 169 22.26 9.17 3.37
N GLU A 170 22.18 9.77 2.19
CA GLU A 170 23.21 10.70 1.69
C GLU A 170 23.29 11.95 2.56
N GLN A 171 22.17 12.42 3.09
CA GLN A 171 22.06 13.61 3.94
C GLN A 171 22.21 13.33 5.45
N LYS A 172 22.61 12.13 5.86
CA LYS A 172 22.55 11.61 7.25
C LYS A 172 23.10 12.53 8.36
N GLU A 173 23.97 13.46 8.03
CA GLU A 173 24.55 14.43 8.98
C GLU A 173 23.97 15.85 8.83
N ARG A 174 22.96 16.02 7.97
CA ARG A 174 22.36 17.32 7.67
C ARG A 174 20.89 17.33 7.99
N GLN A 175 20.40 18.46 8.50
CA GLN A 175 18.97 18.70 8.60
C GLN A 175 18.43 19.00 7.20
N VAL A 176 17.46 18.22 6.75
CA VAL A 176 16.81 18.39 5.45
C VAL A 176 15.42 18.93 5.66
N SER A 177 15.09 20.03 4.99
CA SER A 177 13.74 20.58 5.07
C SER A 177 12.74 19.73 4.30
N LYS A 178 11.50 19.70 4.79
CA LYS A 178 10.39 19.01 4.10
C LYS A 178 10.22 19.50 2.66
N ALA A 179 10.36 20.80 2.42
CA ALA A 179 10.25 21.40 1.09
C ALA A 179 11.31 20.83 0.13
N LEU A 180 12.56 20.74 0.57
CA LEU A 180 13.65 20.22 -0.25
C LEU A 180 13.46 18.72 -0.57
N ILE A 181 12.93 17.93 0.37
CA ILE A 181 12.60 16.52 0.13
C ILE A 181 11.51 16.42 -0.94
N MET A 182 10.44 17.22 -0.83
CA MET A 182 9.34 17.20 -1.79
C MET A 182 9.81 17.58 -3.19
N GLU A 183 10.60 18.63 -3.32
CA GLU A 183 11.18 19.09 -4.60
C GLU A 183 12.08 18.01 -5.22
N THR A 184 12.87 17.30 -4.41
CA THR A 184 13.82 16.29 -4.91
C THR A 184 13.12 14.98 -5.30
N ILE A 185 12.18 14.51 -4.47
CA ILE A 185 11.56 13.18 -4.64
C ILE A 185 10.30 13.23 -5.50
N PHE A 186 9.58 14.35 -5.49
CA PHE A 186 8.31 14.55 -6.19
C PHE A 186 8.28 15.83 -7.04
N PRO A 187 9.25 16.04 -7.95
CA PRO A 187 9.42 17.32 -8.67
C PRO A 187 8.22 17.70 -9.55
N ASP A 188 7.47 16.72 -10.02
CA ASP A 188 6.35 16.92 -10.96
C ASP A 188 4.99 17.04 -10.26
N LYS A 189 4.95 17.09 -8.92
CA LYS A 189 3.70 17.16 -8.15
C LYS A 189 3.52 18.55 -7.55
N ASP A 190 2.25 18.99 -7.49
CA ASP A 190 1.90 20.18 -6.72
C ASP A 190 2.17 20.00 -5.21
N LEU A 191 2.18 21.09 -4.46
CA LEU A 191 2.59 21.10 -3.06
C LEU A 191 1.73 20.20 -2.17
N ASP A 192 0.42 20.16 -2.41
CA ASP A 192 -0.52 19.38 -1.59
C ASP A 192 -0.36 17.89 -1.86
N LYS A 193 -0.29 17.50 -3.13
CA LYS A 193 -0.01 16.11 -3.54
C LYS A 193 1.38 15.65 -3.10
N ALA A 194 2.41 16.47 -3.27
CA ALA A 194 3.76 16.15 -2.81
C ALA A 194 3.81 15.96 -1.29
N THR A 195 3.08 16.77 -0.53
CA THR A 195 2.98 16.64 0.93
C THR A 195 2.37 15.30 1.33
N THR A 196 1.27 14.93 0.72
CA THR A 196 0.56 13.68 0.99
C THR A 196 1.41 12.47 0.64
N LEU A 197 2.02 12.48 -0.56
CA LEU A 197 2.92 11.42 -1.02
C LEU A 197 4.15 11.28 -0.12
N LEU A 198 4.71 12.38 0.36
CA LEU A 198 5.85 12.35 1.27
C LEU A 198 5.46 11.69 2.61
N HIS A 199 4.30 12.03 3.18
CA HIS A 199 3.83 11.39 4.41
C HIS A 199 3.66 9.88 4.23
N THR A 200 3.00 9.46 3.16
CA THR A 200 2.84 8.04 2.82
C THR A 200 4.17 7.34 2.64
N THR A 201 5.11 7.98 1.93
CA THR A 201 6.45 7.40 1.68
C THR A 201 7.28 7.28 2.96
N ILE A 202 7.22 8.28 3.85
CA ILE A 202 7.87 8.21 5.17
C ILE A 202 7.28 7.08 6.02
N TYR A 203 5.96 6.90 5.97
CA TYR A 203 5.29 5.80 6.68
C TYR A 203 5.72 4.43 6.17
N GLN A 204 5.88 4.29 4.86
CA GLN A 204 6.37 3.05 4.24
C GLN A 204 7.85 2.77 4.53
N LEU A 205 8.58 3.78 4.98
CA LEU A 205 9.99 3.66 5.34
C LEU A 205 10.20 3.20 6.79
N ARG A 206 9.20 3.40 7.65
CA ARG A 206 9.22 2.97 9.06
C ARG A 206 8.89 1.51 9.24
#